data_8f56c3838e55c46e22058ecc8a172453
#
_entry.id   8f56c3838e55c46e22058ecc8a172453
#
_cell.length_a   1.000
_cell.length_b   1.000
_cell.length_c   1.000
_cell.angle_alpha   90.00
_cell.angle_beta   90.00
_cell.angle_gamma   90.00
#
_symmetry.space_group_name_H-M   'P 1'
#
loop_
_entity.id
_entity.type
_entity.pdbx_description
1 polymer ?
#
loop_
_entity_poly.entity_id
_entity_poly.type
_entity_poly.pdbx_seq_one_letter_code
_entity_poly.pdbx_strand_id
1 'polypeptide(L)'
;MSIMDKLKKNSKSDFTSILSDSKFFNEKDMVPTNVPMINVALSGSMDGGISPGLTVLAGPSKHFKTSFALIMASAYLKKYDDAVLLFYDSEFGSPQAYFENFDIDTSRVL
;
A
#
# COMPACT_ATOMS: atom_id res chain seq x y z
N MET A 1 15.18 4.21 36.30
CA MET A 1 15.27 4.49 34.86
C MET A 1 16.13 3.40 34.21
N SER A 2 15.53 2.65 33.29
CA SER A 2 16.24 1.56 32.61
C SER A 2 17.34 2.09 31.67
N ILE A 3 18.27 1.22 31.25
CA ILE A 3 19.27 1.58 30.23
C ILE A 3 18.56 2.01 28.92
N MET A 4 17.47 1.35 28.56
CA MET A 4 16.68 1.69 27.39
C MET A 4 16.08 3.09 27.47
N ASP A 5 15.56 3.50 28.65
CA ASP A 5 15.03 4.85 28.85
C ASP A 5 16.11 5.91 28.69
N LYS A 6 17.31 5.63 29.21
CA LYS A 6 18.45 6.54 29.06
C LYS A 6 18.89 6.68 27.60
N LEU A 7 18.96 5.57 26.86
CA LEU A 7 19.33 5.57 25.44
C LEU A 7 18.29 6.32 24.61
N LYS A 8 17.00 6.08 24.85
CA LYS A 8 15.91 6.79 24.17
C LYS A 8 15.96 8.28 24.42
N LYS A 9 16.17 8.71 25.69
CA LYS A 9 16.26 10.11 26.08
C LYS A 9 17.49 10.82 25.47
N ASN A 10 18.58 10.10 25.27
CA ASN A 10 19.81 10.66 24.71
C ASN A 10 19.85 10.61 23.18
N SER A 11 18.88 9.97 22.55
CA SER A 11 18.77 9.97 21.09
C SER A 11 18.37 11.36 20.59
N LYS A 12 19.11 11.84 19.59
CA LYS A 12 18.81 13.11 18.90
C LYS A 12 17.81 12.93 17.75
N SER A 13 17.33 11.71 17.52
CA SER A 13 16.39 11.39 16.45
C SER A 13 14.98 11.27 17.00
N ASP A 14 14.04 12.00 16.42
CA ASP A 14 12.61 11.94 16.76
C ASP A 14 11.98 10.57 16.39
N PHE A 15 12.68 9.78 15.57
CA PHE A 15 12.24 8.44 15.13
C PHE A 15 12.76 7.31 16.01
N THR A 16 13.47 7.61 17.11
CA THR A 16 13.95 6.56 18.02
C THR A 16 12.81 6.00 18.85
N SER A 17 12.50 4.73 18.66
CA SER A 17 11.49 4.00 19.42
C SER A 17 12.00 2.61 19.82
N ILE A 18 11.39 2.04 20.85
CA ILE A 18 11.58 0.61 21.15
C ILE A 18 10.91 -0.17 20.00
N LEU A 19 11.54 -1.23 19.52
CA LEU A 19 11.07 -1.97 18.35
C LEU A 19 9.63 -2.49 18.50
N SER A 20 9.26 -2.96 19.70
CA SER A 20 7.90 -3.39 20.00
C SER A 20 6.84 -2.27 19.88
N ASP A 21 7.26 -1.02 20.08
CA ASP A 21 6.38 0.15 20.10
C ASP A 21 6.50 0.97 18.80
N SER A 22 7.31 0.49 17.87
CA SER A 22 7.58 1.20 16.62
C SER A 22 6.37 1.19 15.70
N LYS A 23 5.82 2.37 15.44
CA LYS A 23 4.74 2.55 14.46
C LYS A 23 5.17 2.20 13.04
N PHE A 24 6.47 2.26 12.75
CA PHE A 24 7.02 2.00 11.43
C PHE A 24 6.85 0.54 10.99
N PHE A 25 6.85 -0.40 11.96
CA PHE A 25 6.68 -1.83 11.72
C PHE A 25 5.32 -2.35 12.17
N ASN A 26 4.39 -1.47 12.50
CA ASN A 26 3.07 -1.85 12.97
C ASN A 26 2.16 -2.20 11.78
N GLU A 27 1.73 -3.46 11.70
CA GLU A 27 0.85 -4.00 10.66
C GLU A 27 -0.54 -3.35 10.60
N LYS A 28 -0.91 -2.53 11.61
CA LYS A 28 -2.21 -1.86 11.67
C LYS A 28 -2.46 -0.85 10.55
N ASP A 29 -1.42 -0.42 9.84
CA ASP A 29 -1.54 0.55 8.74
C ASP A 29 -1.71 -0.13 7.37
N MET A 30 -1.90 -1.44 7.31
CA MET A 30 -2.17 -2.15 6.08
C MET A 30 -3.55 -1.84 5.50
N VAL A 31 -3.63 -1.84 4.17
CA VAL A 31 -4.87 -1.64 3.43
C VAL A 31 -5.30 -2.95 2.80
N PRO A 32 -6.35 -3.62 3.32
CA PRO A 32 -6.85 -4.83 2.70
C PRO A 32 -7.54 -4.52 1.38
N THR A 33 -7.32 -5.36 0.39
CA THR A 33 -8.11 -5.39 -0.85
C THR A 33 -9.35 -6.27 -0.65
N ASN A 34 -10.30 -6.19 -1.57
CA ASN A 34 -11.46 -7.10 -1.62
C ASN A 34 -11.11 -8.50 -2.14
N VAL A 35 -9.85 -8.78 -2.45
CA VAL A 35 -9.37 -10.08 -2.92
C VAL A 35 -8.44 -10.69 -1.86
N PRO A 36 -8.93 -11.65 -1.05
CA PRO A 36 -8.15 -12.23 0.05
C PRO A 36 -6.80 -12.81 -0.36
N MET A 37 -6.71 -13.41 -1.55
CA MET A 37 -5.44 -13.95 -2.08
C MET A 37 -4.38 -12.88 -2.29
N ILE A 38 -4.75 -11.67 -2.71
CA ILE A 38 -3.83 -10.53 -2.83
C ILE A 38 -3.34 -10.13 -1.43
N ASN A 39 -4.24 -10.06 -0.45
CA ASN A 39 -3.89 -9.72 0.92
C ASN A 39 -2.89 -10.73 1.50
N VAL A 40 -3.12 -12.03 1.32
CA VAL A 40 -2.20 -13.09 1.75
C VAL A 40 -0.86 -12.97 1.03
N ALA A 41 -0.85 -12.74 -0.27
CA ALA A 41 0.38 -12.60 -1.05
C ALA A 41 1.24 -11.41 -0.60
N LEU A 42 0.61 -10.30 -0.19
CA LEU A 42 1.31 -9.08 0.23
C LEU A 42 1.74 -9.10 1.70
N SER A 43 0.97 -9.74 2.58
CA SER A 43 1.15 -9.63 4.03
C SER A 43 1.17 -10.95 4.80
N GLY A 44 0.89 -12.07 4.14
CA GLY A 44 0.75 -13.37 4.80
C GLY A 44 -0.57 -13.55 5.56
N SER A 45 -1.50 -12.59 5.51
CA SER A 45 -2.78 -12.62 6.23
C SER A 45 -3.93 -12.22 5.31
N MET A 46 -5.09 -12.86 5.47
CA MET A 46 -6.31 -12.47 4.75
C MET A 46 -6.81 -11.08 5.15
N ASP A 47 -6.56 -10.66 6.38
CA ASP A 47 -6.95 -9.36 6.93
C ASP A 47 -5.84 -8.30 6.78
N GLY A 48 -4.70 -8.67 6.22
CA GLY A 48 -3.60 -7.77 5.90
C GLY A 48 -3.83 -7.06 4.57
N GLY A 49 -2.75 -6.81 3.85
CA GLY A 49 -2.84 -6.19 2.52
C GLY A 49 -1.66 -5.30 2.16
N ILE A 50 -1.96 -4.15 1.58
CA ILE A 50 -0.98 -3.20 1.08
C ILE A 50 -0.34 -2.46 2.26
N SER A 51 0.98 -2.46 2.32
CA SER A 51 1.77 -1.63 3.24
C SER A 51 2.54 -0.56 2.46
N PRO A 52 2.96 0.54 3.10
CA PRO A 52 3.85 1.50 2.47
C PRO A 52 5.14 0.85 1.97
N GLY A 53 5.61 1.27 0.81
CA GLY A 53 6.85 0.76 0.21
C GLY A 53 6.74 0.54 -1.29
N LEU A 54 7.64 -0.27 -1.82
CA LEU A 54 7.68 -0.65 -3.23
C LEU A 54 7.14 -2.06 -3.41
N THR A 55 6.10 -2.18 -4.24
CA THR A 55 5.57 -3.48 -4.68
C THR A 55 5.84 -3.66 -6.17
N VAL A 56 6.39 -4.79 -6.56
CA VAL A 56 6.66 -5.14 -7.95
C VAL A 56 5.77 -6.30 -8.38
N LEU A 57 5.00 -6.09 -9.45
CA LEU A 57 4.19 -7.12 -10.09
C LEU A 57 4.92 -7.58 -11.36
N ALA A 58 5.47 -8.78 -11.32
CA ALA A 58 6.22 -9.37 -12.43
C ALA A 58 5.48 -10.57 -13.01
N GLY A 59 5.51 -10.68 -14.34
CA GLY A 59 4.89 -11.79 -15.04
C GLY A 59 4.90 -11.58 -16.56
N PRO A 60 4.50 -12.58 -17.33
CA PRO A 60 4.39 -12.48 -18.79
C PRO A 60 3.41 -11.38 -19.21
N SER A 61 3.56 -10.88 -20.43
CA SER A 61 2.62 -9.92 -21.02
C SER A 61 1.19 -10.48 -21.05
N LYS A 62 0.19 -9.60 -20.85
CA LYS A 62 -1.25 -9.93 -20.84
C LYS A 62 -1.69 -10.91 -19.73
N HIS A 63 -0.99 -10.90 -18.58
CA HIS A 63 -1.34 -11.70 -17.40
C HIS A 63 -1.87 -10.85 -16.25
N PHE A 64 -2.68 -9.84 -16.56
CA PHE A 64 -3.44 -9.03 -15.59
C PHE A 64 -2.62 -8.26 -14.54
N LYS A 65 -1.33 -7.98 -14.79
CA LYS A 65 -0.50 -7.20 -13.84
C LYS A 65 -1.09 -5.84 -13.49
N THR A 66 -1.53 -5.09 -14.51
CA THR A 66 -2.19 -3.80 -14.32
C THR A 66 -3.51 -3.93 -13.57
N SER A 67 -4.29 -4.99 -13.83
CA SER A 67 -5.53 -5.26 -13.10
C SER A 67 -5.28 -5.45 -11.61
N PHE A 68 -4.27 -6.21 -11.23
CA PHE A 68 -3.87 -6.36 -9.81
C PHE A 68 -3.43 -5.04 -9.20
N ALA A 69 -2.65 -4.23 -9.92
CA ALA A 69 -2.27 -2.90 -9.46
C ALA A 69 -3.48 -1.98 -9.23
N LEU A 70 -4.47 -2.02 -10.13
CA LEU A 70 -5.70 -1.22 -10.00
C LEU A 70 -6.60 -1.71 -8.86
N ILE A 71 -6.67 -3.01 -8.58
CA ILE A 71 -7.37 -3.54 -7.39
C ILE A 71 -6.73 -2.96 -6.12
N MET A 72 -5.40 -2.94 -6.05
CA MET A 72 -4.67 -2.37 -4.92
C MET A 72 -4.90 -0.86 -4.80
N ALA A 73 -4.80 -0.13 -5.91
CA ALA A 73 -5.05 1.31 -5.95
C ALA A 73 -6.50 1.65 -5.53
N SER A 74 -7.49 0.91 -6.03
CA SER A 74 -8.90 1.06 -5.66
C SER A 74 -9.10 0.91 -4.14
N ALA A 75 -8.52 -0.13 -3.54
CA ALA A 75 -8.60 -0.35 -2.10
C ALA A 75 -8.02 0.82 -1.29
N TYR A 76 -6.88 1.34 -1.73
CA TYR A 76 -6.22 2.48 -1.08
C TYR A 76 -7.05 3.76 -1.18
N LEU A 77 -7.55 4.08 -2.38
CA LEU A 77 -8.39 5.26 -2.61
C LEU A 77 -9.72 5.21 -1.85
N LYS A 78 -10.28 4.01 -1.64
CA LYS A 78 -11.50 3.82 -0.85
C LYS A 78 -11.26 4.00 0.66
N LYS A 79 -10.07 3.65 1.13
CA LYS A 79 -9.72 3.79 2.56
C LYS A 79 -9.39 5.24 2.93
N TYR A 80 -8.80 6.01 2.01
CA TYR A 80 -8.33 7.37 2.27
C TYR A 80 -8.99 8.35 1.29
N ASP A 81 -9.89 9.18 1.79
CA ASP A 81 -10.70 10.10 0.96
C ASP A 81 -9.86 11.18 0.27
N ASP A 82 -8.74 11.57 0.86
CA ASP A 82 -7.82 12.59 0.33
C ASP A 82 -6.68 12.00 -0.52
N ALA A 83 -6.62 10.68 -0.67
CA ALA A 83 -5.60 10.03 -1.49
C ALA A 83 -5.81 10.29 -2.99
N VAL A 84 -4.70 10.34 -3.71
CA VAL A 84 -4.66 10.44 -5.18
C VAL A 84 -3.78 9.35 -5.77
N LEU A 85 -4.06 8.97 -7.00
CA LEU A 85 -3.28 8.01 -7.76
C LEU A 85 -2.45 8.75 -8.82
N LEU A 86 -1.12 8.59 -8.78
CA LEU A 86 -0.24 8.97 -9.87
C LEU A 86 0.01 7.74 -10.75
N PHE A 87 -0.46 7.77 -11.98
CA PHE A 87 -0.40 6.64 -12.89
C PHE A 87 0.48 6.93 -14.11
N TYR A 88 1.63 6.28 -14.18
CA TYR A 88 2.55 6.39 -15.31
C TYR A 88 2.36 5.21 -16.26
N ASP A 89 1.66 5.42 -17.36
CA ASP A 89 1.38 4.41 -18.38
C ASP A 89 2.34 4.54 -19.57
N SER A 90 3.32 3.66 -19.64
CA SER A 90 4.28 3.61 -20.75
C SER A 90 3.74 2.88 -21.98
N GLU A 91 2.64 2.14 -21.85
CA GLU A 91 2.05 1.31 -22.91
C GLU A 91 0.83 1.96 -23.57
N PHE A 92 0.29 3.05 -22.98
CA PHE A 92 -0.95 3.72 -23.40
C PHE A 92 -2.16 2.77 -23.50
N GLY A 93 -2.15 1.74 -22.66
CA GLY A 93 -3.13 0.65 -22.70
C GLY A 93 -4.25 0.75 -21.66
N SER A 94 -4.33 1.84 -20.90
CA SER A 94 -5.26 1.97 -19.78
C SER A 94 -6.23 3.13 -19.96
N PRO A 95 -7.30 2.98 -20.78
CA PRO A 95 -8.32 4.01 -20.97
C PRO A 95 -9.12 4.25 -19.69
N GLN A 96 -9.79 5.41 -19.60
CA GLN A 96 -10.60 5.81 -18.43
C GLN A 96 -11.58 4.72 -17.99
N ALA A 97 -12.29 4.08 -18.91
CA ALA A 97 -13.23 3.01 -18.60
C ALA A 97 -12.59 1.83 -17.88
N TYR A 98 -11.30 1.62 -18.06
CA TYR A 98 -10.57 0.55 -17.37
C TYR A 98 -10.43 0.83 -15.88
N PHE A 99 -10.16 2.08 -15.50
CA PHE A 99 -10.14 2.50 -14.09
C PHE A 99 -11.53 2.41 -13.45
N GLU A 100 -12.56 2.83 -14.17
CA GLU A 100 -13.95 2.80 -13.69
C GLU A 100 -14.42 1.36 -13.42
N ASN A 101 -13.96 0.37 -14.19
CA ASN A 101 -14.25 -1.05 -13.94
C ASN A 101 -13.69 -1.56 -12.61
N PHE A 102 -12.71 -0.88 -12.03
CA PHE A 102 -12.16 -1.17 -10.70
C PHE A 102 -12.69 -0.22 -9.62
N ASP A 103 -13.79 0.47 -9.86
CA ASP A 103 -14.39 1.45 -8.94
C ASP A 103 -13.41 2.57 -8.54
N ILE A 104 -12.56 2.99 -9.46
CA ILE A 104 -11.64 4.11 -9.25
C ILE A 104 -12.27 5.39 -9.78
N ASP A 105 -12.42 6.39 -8.92
CA ASP A 105 -12.80 7.73 -9.29
C ASP A 105 -11.67 8.39 -10.10
N THR A 106 -11.89 8.55 -11.40
CA THR A 106 -10.88 9.07 -12.33
C THR A 106 -10.52 10.53 -12.10
N SER A 107 -11.33 11.28 -11.35
CA SER A 107 -10.98 12.64 -10.91
C SER A 107 -9.82 12.68 -9.91
N ARG A 108 -9.50 11.53 -9.31
CA ARG A 108 -8.40 11.34 -8.34
C ARG A 108 -7.16 10.66 -8.97
N VAL A 109 -7.14 10.54 -10.30
CA VAL A 109 -6.03 9.92 -11.06
C VAL A 109 -5.36 10.98 -11.93
N LEU A 110 -4.03 11.09 -11.79
CA LEU A 110 -3.18 11.96 -12.60
C LEU A 110 -2.21 11.13 -13.44
#